data_875b72cf74cd7264d3e6aa5e7aa71e13
#
_entry.id   875b72cf74cd7264d3e6aa5e7aa71e13
#
_cell.length_a   1.000
_cell.length_b   1.000
_cell.length_c   1.000
_cell.angle_alpha   90.00
_cell.angle_beta   90.00
_cell.angle_gamma   90.00
#
_symmetry.space_group_name_H-M   'P 1'
#
loop_
_entity.id
_entity.type
_entity.pdbx_description
1 polymer ?
#
loop_
_entity_poly.entity_id
_entity_poly.type
_entity_poly.pdbx_seq_one_letter_code
_entity_poly.pdbx_strand_id
1 'polypeptide(L)'
;YSRFIVQRKKDLEIMKKQYEDQQKEITRQEEIIQRYIRYGGERYIKQARSRQKMLDRIKLLPKHQESRKASFRFSPDIKSGNDVLIAEGIRKSFGEMELLRGIDLTIYRGDKAGLIGPNGIGKTTLFKILLGQLESDEGMIRFGHNVKPGYFDQEMSDLNPEKTIVDEIWDAYPKLDHYEIRTYLSRFLFIGDDIFKEIAELSGGEKASVALLKLMLSGANLLLMDEPTNYLDIDSKEILEDALKG
;
A
#
# COMPACT_ATOMS: atom_id res chain seq x y z
N TYR A 1 -15.39 9.59 -4.04
CA TYR A 1 -14.10 8.89 -4.20
C TYR A 1 -13.66 8.90 -5.66
N SER A 2 -14.41 8.32 -6.59
CA SER A 2 -14.05 8.21 -8.02
C SER A 2 -13.80 9.58 -8.70
N ARG A 3 -14.61 10.61 -8.39
CA ARG A 3 -14.39 11.98 -8.90
C ARG A 3 -13.09 12.61 -8.39
N PHE A 4 -12.74 12.37 -7.14
CA PHE A 4 -11.52 12.89 -6.53
C PHE A 4 -10.27 12.27 -7.18
N ILE A 5 -10.25 10.96 -7.41
CA ILE A 5 -9.14 10.27 -8.10
C ILE A 5 -8.94 10.81 -9.51
N VAL A 6 -10.03 11.01 -10.26
CA VAL A 6 -9.96 11.58 -11.62
C VAL A 6 -9.40 13.00 -11.59
N GLN A 7 -9.85 13.82 -10.62
CA GLN A 7 -9.35 15.18 -10.46
C GLN A 7 -7.86 15.18 -10.10
N ARG A 8 -7.45 14.36 -9.10
CA ARG A 8 -6.04 14.23 -8.69
C ARG A 8 -5.14 13.81 -9.86
N LYS A 9 -5.57 12.84 -10.70
CA LYS A 9 -4.81 12.45 -11.89
C LYS A 9 -4.62 13.62 -12.87
N LYS A 10 -5.67 14.40 -13.11
CA LYS A 10 -5.58 15.60 -13.96
C LYS A 10 -4.63 16.64 -13.38
N ASP A 11 -4.72 16.89 -12.07
CA ASP A 11 -3.87 17.87 -11.40
C ASP A 11 -2.39 17.44 -11.45
N LEU A 12 -2.11 16.14 -11.29
CA LEU A 12 -0.77 15.57 -11.44
C LEU A 12 -0.23 15.70 -12.88
N GLU A 13 -1.05 15.43 -13.88
CA GLU A 13 -0.67 15.63 -15.30
C GLU A 13 -0.38 17.10 -15.59
N ILE A 14 -1.17 18.02 -15.05
CA ILE A 14 -0.94 19.47 -15.20
C ILE A 14 0.39 19.85 -14.54
N MET A 15 0.64 19.42 -13.30
CA MET A 15 1.89 19.69 -12.57
C MET A 15 3.11 19.13 -13.30
N LYS A 16 3.02 17.91 -13.83
CA LYS A 16 4.08 17.28 -14.63
C LYS A 16 4.38 18.11 -15.87
N LYS A 17 3.36 18.50 -16.61
CA LYS A 17 3.51 19.33 -17.79
C LYS A 17 4.14 20.68 -17.45
N GLN A 18 3.70 21.33 -16.37
CA GLN A 18 4.28 22.61 -15.93
C GLN A 18 5.76 22.46 -15.56
N TYR A 19 6.14 21.36 -14.88
CA TYR A 19 7.54 21.06 -14.56
C TYR A 19 8.37 20.86 -15.85
N GLU A 20 7.87 20.04 -16.80
CA GLU A 20 8.57 19.78 -18.05
C GLU A 20 8.73 21.07 -18.89
N ASP A 21 7.70 21.90 -18.96
CA ASP A 21 7.74 23.17 -19.69
C ASP A 21 8.73 24.15 -19.00
N GLN A 22 8.76 24.20 -17.67
CA GLN A 22 9.73 24.99 -16.93
C GLN A 22 11.17 24.50 -17.19
N GLN A 23 11.42 23.20 -17.18
CA GLN A 23 12.75 22.63 -17.46
C GLN A 23 13.22 22.95 -18.89
N LYS A 24 12.32 22.83 -19.88
CA LYS A 24 12.61 23.20 -21.26
C LYS A 24 12.99 24.67 -21.39
N GLU A 25 12.27 25.56 -20.71
CA GLU A 25 12.56 27.00 -20.76
C GLU A 25 13.88 27.33 -20.05
N ILE A 26 14.19 26.69 -18.90
CA ILE A 26 15.47 26.83 -18.21
C ILE A 26 16.62 26.42 -19.13
N THR A 27 16.55 25.23 -19.71
CA THR A 27 17.58 24.73 -20.64
C THR A 27 17.77 25.68 -21.84
N ARG A 28 16.68 26.17 -22.41
CA ARG A 28 16.74 27.14 -23.49
C ARG A 28 17.43 28.43 -23.08
N GLN A 29 17.14 28.96 -21.91
CA GLN A 29 17.78 30.16 -21.40
C GLN A 29 19.27 29.95 -21.12
N GLU A 30 19.64 28.80 -20.56
CA GLU A 30 21.03 28.41 -20.36
C GLU A 30 21.81 28.34 -21.67
N GLU A 31 21.24 27.75 -22.73
CA GLU A 31 21.84 27.70 -24.06
C GLU A 31 22.07 29.12 -24.64
N ILE A 32 21.11 30.01 -24.43
CA ILE A 32 21.25 31.41 -24.87
C ILE A 32 22.36 32.12 -24.12
N ILE A 33 22.45 31.92 -22.79
CA ILE A 33 23.50 32.47 -21.95
C ILE A 33 24.86 31.98 -22.42
N GLN A 34 25.02 30.66 -22.63
CA GLN A 34 26.26 30.06 -23.12
C GLN A 34 26.64 30.61 -24.49
N ARG A 35 25.68 30.85 -25.38
CA ARG A 35 25.90 31.44 -26.69
C ARG A 35 26.41 32.88 -26.58
N TYR A 36 25.84 33.69 -25.67
CA TYR A 36 26.29 35.06 -25.43
C TYR A 36 27.68 35.14 -24.85
N ILE A 37 28.01 34.21 -23.93
CA ILE A 37 29.36 34.10 -23.38
C ILE A 37 30.38 33.75 -24.47
N ARG A 38 30.02 32.83 -25.38
CA ARG A 38 30.88 32.39 -26.50
C ARG A 38 31.12 33.51 -27.54
N TYR A 39 30.12 34.37 -27.78
CA TYR A 39 30.31 35.49 -28.70
C TYR A 39 31.29 36.55 -28.16
N GLY A 40 31.46 36.62 -26.83
CA GLY A 40 32.35 37.59 -26.19
C GLY A 40 31.88 39.04 -26.40
N GLY A 41 32.68 39.98 -25.88
CA GLY A 41 32.34 41.38 -25.92
C GLY A 41 31.44 41.86 -24.79
N GLU A 42 31.68 43.06 -24.33
CA GLU A 42 31.08 43.63 -23.12
C GLU A 42 29.54 43.63 -23.13
N ARG A 43 28.95 43.93 -24.29
CA ARG A 43 27.49 43.97 -24.48
C ARG A 43 26.84 42.60 -24.30
N TYR A 44 27.44 41.54 -24.85
CA TYR A 44 26.90 40.17 -24.72
C TYR A 44 27.07 39.60 -23.34
N ILE A 45 28.22 39.89 -22.69
CA ILE A 45 28.45 39.49 -21.32
C ILE A 45 27.45 40.16 -20.36
N LYS A 46 27.12 41.45 -20.58
CA LYS A 46 26.07 42.13 -19.80
C LYS A 46 24.69 41.49 -19.95
N GLN A 47 24.34 41.11 -21.21
CA GLN A 47 23.07 40.38 -21.48
C GLN A 47 23.05 39.00 -20.87
N ALA A 48 24.15 38.22 -20.90
CA ALA A 48 24.27 36.94 -20.26
C ALA A 48 24.05 37.03 -18.74
N ARG A 49 24.72 38.00 -18.11
CA ARG A 49 24.57 38.25 -16.63
C ARG A 49 23.14 38.64 -16.26
N SER A 50 22.46 39.45 -17.09
CA SER A 50 21.07 39.85 -16.87
C SER A 50 20.12 38.63 -16.93
N ARG A 51 20.30 37.74 -17.94
CA ARG A 51 19.51 36.51 -18.08
C ARG A 51 19.81 35.53 -16.93
N GLN A 52 21.07 35.39 -16.51
CA GLN A 52 21.43 34.54 -15.38
C GLN A 52 20.69 34.99 -14.11
N LYS A 53 20.68 36.29 -13.81
CA LYS A 53 19.93 36.83 -12.67
C LYS A 53 18.42 36.58 -12.76
N MET A 54 17.85 36.49 -13.96
CA MET A 54 16.44 36.11 -14.13
C MET A 54 16.23 34.63 -13.84
N LEU A 55 17.10 33.74 -14.31
CA LEU A 55 17.06 32.31 -14.00
C LEU A 55 17.20 32.04 -12.50
N ASP A 56 18.13 32.72 -11.84
CA ASP A 56 18.38 32.57 -10.39
C ASP A 56 17.15 32.96 -9.52
N ARG A 57 16.21 33.71 -10.07
CA ARG A 57 14.95 34.11 -9.40
C ARG A 57 13.79 33.15 -9.65
N ILE A 58 13.94 32.22 -10.58
CA ILE A 58 12.87 31.26 -10.88
C ILE A 58 12.76 30.29 -9.69
N LYS A 59 11.57 30.24 -9.10
CA LYS A 59 11.27 29.17 -8.13
C LYS A 59 11.12 27.86 -8.90
N LEU A 60 12.04 26.95 -8.65
CA LEU A 60 11.98 25.62 -9.26
C LEU A 60 10.74 24.88 -8.74
N LEU A 61 9.95 24.37 -9.66
CA LEU A 61 8.87 23.46 -9.31
C LEU A 61 9.48 22.14 -8.83
N PRO A 62 8.93 21.53 -7.77
CA PRO A 62 9.42 20.24 -7.32
C PRO A 62 9.23 19.20 -8.43
N LYS A 63 10.26 18.41 -8.68
CA LYS A 63 10.14 17.26 -9.56
C LYS A 63 9.18 16.28 -8.92
N HIS A 64 8.00 16.14 -9.48
CA HIS A 64 7.10 15.09 -9.05
C HIS A 64 7.73 13.75 -9.47
N GLN A 65 8.29 13.03 -8.50
CA GLN A 65 8.65 11.64 -8.73
C GLN A 65 7.34 10.89 -8.91
N GLU A 66 7.08 10.47 -10.16
CA GLU A 66 6.12 9.38 -10.32
C GLU A 66 6.64 8.24 -9.44
N SER A 67 5.93 7.95 -8.36
CA SER A 67 6.12 6.67 -7.71
C SER A 67 5.96 5.65 -8.84
N ARG A 68 7.05 5.00 -9.24
CA ARG A 68 6.99 3.92 -10.20
C ARG A 68 5.93 2.98 -9.63
N LYS A 69 4.77 2.94 -10.26
CA LYS A 69 3.72 1.97 -9.95
C LYS A 69 4.30 0.60 -10.24
N ALA A 70 5.11 0.11 -9.33
CA ALA A 70 5.47 -1.28 -9.34
C ALA A 70 4.19 -2.00 -8.99
N SER A 71 3.58 -2.66 -9.97
CA SER A 71 2.41 -3.50 -9.76
C SER A 71 2.77 -4.55 -8.72
N PHE A 72 2.30 -4.33 -7.52
CA PHE A 72 2.38 -5.32 -6.46
C PHE A 72 1.22 -6.29 -6.71
N ARG A 73 1.52 -7.58 -6.71
CA ARG A 73 0.49 -8.62 -6.83
C ARG A 73 0.65 -9.57 -5.68
N PHE A 74 -0.47 -10.01 -5.13
CA PHE A 74 -0.45 -11.16 -4.26
C PHE A 74 0.00 -12.38 -5.07
N SER A 75 1.17 -12.90 -4.74
CA SER A 75 1.74 -14.07 -5.40
C SER A 75 1.79 -15.20 -4.40
N PRO A 76 0.85 -16.14 -4.44
CA PRO A 76 0.86 -17.26 -3.51
C PRO A 76 2.06 -18.17 -3.78
N ASP A 77 2.72 -18.62 -2.72
CA ASP A 77 3.84 -19.57 -2.82
C ASP A 77 3.39 -20.89 -3.43
N ILE A 78 2.18 -21.33 -3.08
CA ILE A 78 1.59 -22.59 -3.48
C ILE A 78 0.13 -22.35 -3.90
N LYS A 79 -0.29 -22.99 -4.99
CA LYS A 79 -1.69 -22.96 -5.41
C LYS A 79 -2.54 -23.85 -4.50
N SER A 80 -3.66 -23.31 -4.03
CA SER A 80 -4.67 -24.08 -3.29
C SER A 80 -5.37 -25.11 -4.17
N GLY A 81 -6.05 -26.07 -3.56
CA GLY A 81 -7.08 -26.88 -4.20
C GLY A 81 -8.24 -26.03 -4.72
N ASN A 82 -9.26 -26.66 -5.32
CA ASN A 82 -10.44 -25.94 -5.79
C ASN A 82 -11.30 -25.45 -4.63
N ASP A 83 -11.55 -26.34 -3.66
CA ASP A 83 -12.23 -25.98 -2.41
C ASP A 83 -11.20 -25.29 -1.51
N VAL A 84 -11.47 -24.07 -1.12
CA VAL A 84 -10.54 -23.25 -0.31
C VAL A 84 -10.98 -23.23 1.14
N LEU A 85 -12.25 -22.92 1.39
CA LEU A 85 -12.80 -22.83 2.74
C LEU A 85 -14.25 -23.31 2.73
N ILE A 86 -14.58 -24.19 3.66
CA ILE A 86 -15.94 -24.65 3.93
C ILE A 86 -16.20 -24.41 5.41
N ALA A 87 -17.24 -23.66 5.72
CA ALA A 87 -17.77 -23.47 7.05
C ALA A 87 -19.24 -23.84 7.05
N GLU A 88 -19.67 -24.69 7.98
CA GLU A 88 -21.02 -25.24 8.06
C GLU A 88 -21.58 -25.04 9.46
N GLY A 89 -22.75 -24.40 9.54
CA GLY A 89 -23.52 -24.23 10.78
C GLY A 89 -22.82 -23.43 11.87
N ILE A 90 -21.94 -22.49 11.55
CA ILE A 90 -21.15 -21.76 12.54
C ILE A 90 -22.04 -20.92 13.45
N ARG A 91 -22.01 -21.21 14.75
CA ARG A 91 -22.72 -20.47 15.79
C ARG A 91 -21.74 -19.91 16.81
N LYS A 92 -22.06 -18.72 17.32
CA LYS A 92 -21.31 -18.07 18.38
C LYS A 92 -22.19 -17.18 19.23
N SER A 93 -22.11 -17.35 20.53
CA SER A 93 -22.82 -16.53 21.52
C SER A 93 -21.83 -15.92 22.52
N PHE A 94 -22.15 -14.78 23.07
CA PHE A 94 -21.47 -14.15 24.17
C PHE A 94 -22.50 -13.85 25.27
N GLY A 95 -22.48 -14.68 26.32
CA GLY A 95 -23.53 -14.68 27.33
C GLY A 95 -24.90 -15.04 26.70
N GLU A 96 -25.89 -14.18 26.89
CA GLU A 96 -27.23 -14.37 26.32
C GLU A 96 -27.37 -13.88 24.86
N MET A 97 -26.35 -13.22 24.30
CA MET A 97 -26.39 -12.66 22.98
C MET A 97 -25.86 -13.66 21.96
N GLU A 98 -26.78 -14.24 21.14
CA GLU A 98 -26.40 -15.05 19.97
C GLU A 98 -25.96 -14.15 18.84
N LEU A 99 -24.64 -14.11 18.54
CA LEU A 99 -24.02 -13.25 17.54
C LEU A 99 -24.05 -13.88 16.14
N LEU A 100 -23.65 -15.15 16.03
CA LEU A 100 -23.67 -15.90 14.77
C LEU A 100 -24.70 -17.04 14.89
N ARG A 101 -25.61 -17.13 13.92
CA ARG A 101 -26.82 -17.97 13.99
C ARG A 101 -26.84 -19.08 12.93
N GLY A 102 -25.74 -19.85 12.82
CA GLY A 102 -25.64 -20.90 11.84
C GLY A 102 -25.24 -20.36 10.47
N ILE A 103 -23.97 -19.94 10.35
CA ILE A 103 -23.41 -19.42 9.10
C ILE A 103 -22.86 -20.58 8.28
N ASP A 104 -23.34 -20.67 7.03
CA ASP A 104 -22.81 -21.57 6.01
C ASP A 104 -22.07 -20.75 4.94
N LEU A 105 -20.85 -21.13 4.65
CA LEU A 105 -19.98 -20.43 3.70
C LEU A 105 -19.10 -21.42 2.96
N THR A 106 -19.09 -21.36 1.65
CA THR A 106 -18.12 -22.09 0.81
C THR A 106 -17.41 -21.12 -0.12
N ILE A 107 -16.08 -21.17 -0.10
CA ILE A 107 -15.19 -20.36 -0.94
C ILE A 107 -14.38 -21.30 -1.84
N TYR A 108 -14.43 -21.03 -3.13
CA TYR A 108 -13.63 -21.72 -4.13
C TYR A 108 -12.42 -20.87 -4.55
N ARG A 109 -11.46 -21.52 -5.17
CA ARG A 109 -10.27 -20.83 -5.69
C ARG A 109 -10.66 -19.81 -6.77
N GLY A 110 -10.23 -18.56 -6.54
CA GLY A 110 -10.50 -17.42 -7.40
C GLY A 110 -11.77 -16.65 -7.04
N ASP A 111 -12.54 -17.12 -6.06
CA ASP A 111 -13.68 -16.36 -5.56
C ASP A 111 -13.26 -15.07 -4.90
N LYS A 112 -14.09 -14.05 -5.05
CA LYS A 112 -14.00 -12.77 -4.34
C LYS A 112 -15.33 -12.54 -3.64
N ALA A 113 -15.34 -12.71 -2.33
CA ALA A 113 -16.54 -12.59 -1.51
C ALA A 113 -16.47 -11.32 -0.64
N GLY A 114 -17.58 -10.58 -0.55
CA GLY A 114 -17.72 -9.43 0.34
C GLY A 114 -18.68 -9.74 1.48
N LEU A 115 -18.19 -9.61 2.72
CA LEU A 115 -19.01 -9.72 3.92
C LEU A 115 -19.56 -8.34 4.29
N ILE A 116 -20.87 -8.15 4.11
CA ILE A 116 -21.54 -6.85 4.29
C ILE A 116 -22.50 -6.94 5.48
N GLY A 117 -22.45 -5.92 6.34
CA GLY A 117 -23.36 -5.81 7.47
C GLY A 117 -22.98 -4.64 8.38
N PRO A 118 -23.88 -4.21 9.29
CA PRO A 118 -23.60 -3.13 10.23
C PRO A 118 -22.46 -3.48 11.19
N ASN A 119 -21.92 -2.45 11.84
CA ASN A 119 -20.90 -2.65 12.87
C ASN A 119 -21.49 -3.42 14.05
N GLY A 120 -20.66 -4.31 14.65
CA GLY A 120 -21.08 -5.15 15.78
C GLY A 120 -21.87 -6.41 15.39
N ILE A 121 -22.15 -6.67 14.10
CA ILE A 121 -22.92 -7.87 13.68
C ILE A 121 -22.10 -9.17 13.73
N GLY A 122 -20.79 -9.08 14.03
CA GLY A 122 -19.94 -10.27 14.16
C GLY A 122 -19.02 -10.56 12.98
N LYS A 123 -18.77 -9.58 12.06
CA LYS A 123 -17.85 -9.75 10.91
C LYS A 123 -16.44 -10.16 11.36
N THR A 124 -15.84 -9.38 12.25
CA THR A 124 -14.51 -9.65 12.82
C THR A 124 -14.52 -10.96 13.63
N THR A 125 -15.60 -11.24 14.37
CA THR A 125 -15.76 -12.49 15.11
C THR A 125 -15.75 -13.69 14.18
N LEU A 126 -16.46 -13.60 13.06
CA LEU A 126 -16.45 -14.66 12.03
C LEU A 126 -15.04 -14.87 11.47
N PHE A 127 -14.30 -13.80 11.13
CA PHE A 127 -12.92 -13.94 10.67
C PHE A 127 -12.01 -14.59 11.72
N LYS A 128 -12.11 -14.20 13.00
CA LYS A 128 -11.34 -14.82 14.09
C LYS A 128 -11.67 -16.30 14.25
N ILE A 129 -12.94 -16.69 14.08
CA ILE A 129 -13.38 -18.10 14.12
C ILE A 129 -12.82 -18.86 12.89
N LEU A 130 -12.93 -18.30 11.70
CA LEU A 130 -12.38 -18.91 10.46
C LEU A 130 -10.87 -19.12 10.54
N LEU A 131 -10.14 -18.25 11.26
CA LEU A 131 -8.69 -18.36 11.47
C LEU A 131 -8.30 -19.28 12.65
N GLY A 132 -9.27 -19.79 13.40
CA GLY A 132 -9.01 -20.58 14.60
C GLY A 132 -8.49 -19.77 15.80
N GLN A 133 -8.60 -18.44 15.73
CA GLN A 133 -8.24 -17.54 16.85
C GLN A 133 -9.34 -17.48 17.93
N LEU A 134 -10.54 -17.87 17.57
CA LEU A 134 -11.70 -17.96 18.46
C LEU A 134 -12.45 -19.24 18.15
N GLU A 135 -12.88 -19.99 19.18
CA GLU A 135 -13.68 -21.18 18.99
C GLU A 135 -15.15 -20.83 18.70
N SER A 136 -15.77 -21.52 17.73
CA SER A 136 -17.22 -21.51 17.56
C SER A 136 -17.90 -22.36 18.63
N ASP A 137 -19.14 -22.03 18.99
CA ASP A 137 -19.92 -22.85 19.93
C ASP A 137 -20.45 -24.10 19.23
N GLU A 138 -20.81 -23.98 17.92
CA GLU A 138 -21.24 -25.07 17.06
C GLU A 138 -20.73 -24.85 15.64
N GLY A 139 -20.83 -25.91 14.84
CA GLY A 139 -20.45 -25.90 13.44
C GLY A 139 -19.06 -26.44 13.17
N MET A 140 -18.68 -26.47 11.91
CA MET A 140 -17.40 -27.04 11.47
C MET A 140 -16.75 -26.13 10.42
N ILE A 141 -15.41 -26.00 10.53
CA ILE A 141 -14.59 -25.28 9.54
C ILE A 141 -13.57 -26.24 8.96
N ARG A 142 -13.45 -26.23 7.64
CA ARG A 142 -12.47 -27.03 6.91
C ARG A 142 -11.80 -26.20 5.84
N PHE A 143 -10.48 -26.14 5.91
CA PHE A 143 -9.65 -25.62 4.82
C PHE A 143 -9.37 -26.72 3.78
N GLY A 144 -9.37 -26.33 2.52
CA GLY A 144 -8.97 -27.21 1.45
C GLY A 144 -7.49 -27.54 1.44
N HIS A 145 -7.08 -28.33 0.46
CA HIS A 145 -5.68 -28.74 0.33
C HIS A 145 -4.77 -27.56 -0.03
N ASN A 146 -3.62 -27.45 0.64
CA ASN A 146 -2.63 -26.39 0.44
C ASN A 146 -3.14 -24.96 0.66
N VAL A 147 -4.19 -24.78 1.45
CA VAL A 147 -4.68 -23.44 1.79
C VAL A 147 -3.78 -22.81 2.86
N LYS A 148 -3.28 -21.62 2.55
CA LYS A 148 -2.49 -20.77 3.46
C LYS A 148 -3.26 -19.48 3.68
N PRO A 149 -3.99 -19.33 4.80
CA PRO A 149 -4.72 -18.12 5.10
C PRO A 149 -3.78 -16.98 5.46
N GLY A 150 -4.11 -15.78 5.01
CA GLY A 150 -3.51 -14.53 5.44
C GLY A 150 -4.62 -13.60 5.91
N TYR A 151 -4.37 -12.90 7.00
CA TYR A 151 -5.36 -12.02 7.61
C TYR A 151 -4.83 -10.60 7.71
N PHE A 152 -5.64 -9.66 7.25
CA PHE A 152 -5.44 -8.24 7.49
C PHE A 152 -6.35 -7.82 8.63
N ASP A 153 -5.75 -7.66 9.82
CA ASP A 153 -6.45 -7.25 11.04
C ASP A 153 -6.70 -5.75 11.06
N GLN A 154 -7.92 -5.34 11.35
CA GLN A 154 -8.27 -3.94 11.52
C GLN A 154 -7.45 -3.25 12.61
N GLU A 155 -7.13 -3.94 13.71
CA GLU A 155 -6.38 -3.41 14.84
C GLU A 155 -4.85 -3.48 14.64
N MET A 156 -4.39 -4.19 13.60
CA MET A 156 -2.96 -4.40 13.31
C MET A 156 -2.19 -4.95 14.51
N SER A 157 -2.85 -5.81 15.30
CA SER A 157 -2.33 -6.37 16.55
C SER A 157 -1.12 -7.28 16.37
N ASP A 158 -0.81 -7.66 15.14
CA ASP A 158 0.34 -8.50 14.77
C ASP A 158 1.65 -7.71 14.57
N LEU A 159 1.61 -6.37 14.68
CA LEU A 159 2.79 -5.52 14.61
C LEU A 159 3.40 -5.31 16.00
N ASN A 160 4.72 -5.50 16.12
CA ASN A 160 5.42 -5.24 17.38
C ASN A 160 5.77 -3.74 17.51
N PRO A 161 5.21 -3.01 18.48
CA PRO A 161 5.42 -1.57 18.62
C PRO A 161 6.87 -1.16 18.91
N GLU A 162 7.67 -2.08 19.51
CA GLU A 162 9.06 -1.81 19.92
C GLU A 162 10.08 -2.04 18.79
N LYS A 163 9.65 -2.59 17.65
CA LYS A 163 10.52 -2.84 16.51
C LYS A 163 10.51 -1.66 15.54
N THR A 164 11.61 -1.52 14.80
CA THR A 164 11.62 -0.65 13.62
C THR A 164 10.86 -1.31 12.47
N ILE A 165 10.44 -0.51 11.49
CA ILE A 165 9.73 -1.04 10.30
C ILE A 165 10.57 -2.10 9.59
N VAL A 166 11.87 -1.86 9.43
CA VAL A 166 12.76 -2.81 8.74
C VAL A 166 12.93 -4.09 9.53
N ASP A 167 13.07 -4.02 10.85
CA ASP A 167 13.23 -5.19 11.71
C ASP A 167 11.94 -6.01 11.77
N GLU A 168 10.78 -5.37 11.79
CA GLU A 168 9.47 -6.02 11.78
C GLU A 168 9.28 -6.88 10.52
N ILE A 169 9.69 -6.36 9.36
CA ILE A 169 9.62 -7.12 8.11
C ILE A 169 10.70 -8.20 8.05
N TRP A 170 11.92 -7.90 8.49
CA TRP A 170 13.02 -8.85 8.41
C TRP A 170 12.81 -10.06 9.31
N ASP A 171 12.36 -9.85 10.54
CA ASP A 171 12.08 -10.95 11.48
C ASP A 171 10.93 -11.85 10.97
N ALA A 172 9.94 -11.25 10.29
CA ALA A 172 8.86 -12.03 9.67
C ALA A 172 9.33 -12.81 8.42
N TYR A 173 10.33 -12.27 7.68
CA TYR A 173 10.81 -12.83 6.41
C TYR A 173 12.35 -12.88 6.34
N PRO A 174 13.01 -13.71 7.15
CA PRO A 174 14.48 -13.74 7.29
C PRO A 174 15.22 -14.23 6.03
N LYS A 175 14.49 -14.71 5.01
CA LYS A 175 15.06 -15.11 3.73
C LYS A 175 15.28 -13.94 2.77
N LEU A 176 14.63 -12.80 3.03
CA LEU A 176 14.80 -11.59 2.22
C LEU A 176 16.08 -10.87 2.61
N ASP A 177 16.80 -10.37 1.62
CA ASP A 177 17.95 -9.52 1.87
C ASP A 177 17.53 -8.06 2.18
N HIS A 178 18.48 -7.28 2.71
CA HIS A 178 18.23 -5.88 3.03
C HIS A 178 17.82 -5.02 1.83
N TYR A 179 18.31 -5.32 0.65
CA TYR A 179 17.97 -4.60 -0.56
C TYR A 179 16.53 -4.88 -0.99
N GLU A 180 16.12 -6.14 -0.91
CA GLU A 180 14.74 -6.55 -1.21
C GLU A 180 13.75 -5.89 -0.25
N ILE A 181 14.02 -5.93 1.06
CA ILE A 181 13.17 -5.31 2.08
C ILE A 181 13.03 -3.80 1.83
N ARG A 182 14.14 -3.09 1.59
CA ARG A 182 14.11 -1.67 1.27
C ARG A 182 13.35 -1.38 -0.02
N THR A 183 13.47 -2.24 -1.01
CA THR A 183 12.73 -2.14 -2.28
C THR A 183 11.23 -2.30 -2.04
N TYR A 184 10.81 -3.23 -1.21
CA TYR A 184 9.41 -3.41 -0.84
C TYR A 184 8.89 -2.23 -0.03
N LEU A 185 9.60 -1.79 0.99
CA LEU A 185 9.24 -0.65 1.83
C LEU A 185 9.11 0.65 1.03
N SER A 186 10.02 0.89 0.08
CA SER A 186 9.97 2.09 -0.77
C SER A 186 8.70 2.19 -1.63
N ARG A 187 8.08 1.06 -1.95
CA ARG A 187 6.81 1.00 -2.69
C ARG A 187 5.62 1.46 -1.84
N PHE A 188 5.74 1.30 -0.53
CA PHE A 188 4.80 1.82 0.46
C PHE A 188 5.22 3.19 1.02
N LEU A 189 6.06 3.92 0.26
CA LEU A 189 6.52 5.28 0.56
C LEU A 189 7.45 5.41 1.80
N PHE A 190 7.91 4.31 2.38
CA PHE A 190 8.95 4.34 3.41
C PHE A 190 10.33 4.49 2.74
N ILE A 191 10.88 5.71 2.74
CA ILE A 191 12.10 6.06 2.00
C ILE A 191 13.18 6.60 2.96
N GLY A 192 14.43 6.28 2.68
CA GLY A 192 15.58 6.79 3.45
C GLY A 192 15.55 6.31 4.90
N ASP A 193 15.49 7.25 5.84
CA ASP A 193 15.55 6.97 7.28
C ASP A 193 14.17 6.56 7.85
N ASP A 194 13.08 6.72 7.11
CA ASP A 194 11.74 6.34 7.58
C ASP A 194 11.65 4.87 7.95
N ILE A 195 12.41 3.99 7.30
CA ILE A 195 12.41 2.55 7.57
C ILE A 195 12.93 2.18 8.98
N PHE A 196 13.64 3.09 9.63
CA PHE A 196 14.20 2.93 10.98
C PHE A 196 13.30 3.51 12.09
N LYS A 197 12.13 4.08 11.73
CA LYS A 197 11.14 4.50 12.71
C LYS A 197 10.57 3.28 13.45
N GLU A 198 10.30 3.44 14.72
CA GLU A 198 9.60 2.42 15.50
C GLU A 198 8.13 2.34 15.09
N ILE A 199 7.57 1.13 15.10
CA ILE A 199 6.16 0.90 14.78
C ILE A 199 5.25 1.72 15.71
N ALA A 200 5.65 1.93 16.97
CA ALA A 200 4.91 2.76 17.93
C ALA A 200 4.69 4.19 17.43
N GLU A 201 5.68 4.76 16.74
CA GLU A 201 5.68 6.16 16.26
C GLU A 201 4.83 6.37 14.99
N LEU A 202 4.44 5.30 14.32
CA LEU A 202 3.71 5.36 13.06
C LEU A 202 2.27 5.80 13.24
N SER A 203 1.78 6.59 12.31
CA SER A 203 0.34 6.84 12.15
C SER A 203 -0.42 5.56 11.84
N GLY A 204 -1.74 5.56 12.07
CA GLY A 204 -2.58 4.40 11.73
C GLY A 204 -2.48 3.97 10.27
N GLY A 205 -2.36 4.93 9.34
CA GLY A 205 -2.17 4.65 7.91
C GLY A 205 -0.83 4.01 7.59
N GLU A 206 0.26 4.47 8.21
CA GLU A 206 1.59 3.89 8.06
C GLU A 206 1.63 2.46 8.63
N LYS A 207 1.06 2.24 9.81
CA LYS A 207 0.90 0.89 10.39
C LYS A 207 0.15 -0.05 9.46
N ALA A 208 -0.96 0.42 8.89
CA ALA A 208 -1.74 -0.36 7.92
C ALA A 208 -0.93 -0.70 6.66
N SER A 209 -0.07 0.22 6.21
CA SER A 209 0.83 -0.02 5.07
C SER A 209 1.88 -1.09 5.40
N VAL A 210 2.45 -1.09 6.59
CA VAL A 210 3.38 -2.14 7.05
C VAL A 210 2.68 -3.49 7.17
N ALA A 211 1.49 -3.55 7.78
CA ALA A 211 0.69 -4.77 7.90
C ALA A 211 0.29 -5.33 6.52
N LEU A 212 -0.09 -4.45 5.58
CA LEU A 212 -0.39 -4.84 4.21
C LEU A 212 0.83 -5.42 3.50
N LEU A 213 2.00 -4.79 3.64
CA LEU A 213 3.25 -5.32 3.10
C LEU A 213 3.57 -6.71 3.69
N LYS A 214 3.43 -6.88 5.02
CA LYS A 214 3.59 -8.18 5.69
C LYS A 214 2.66 -9.23 5.09
N LEU A 215 1.38 -8.91 4.93
CA LEU A 215 0.43 -9.82 4.30
C LEU A 215 0.81 -10.18 2.86
N MET A 216 1.29 -9.22 2.06
CA MET A 216 1.69 -9.47 0.68
C MET A 216 2.92 -10.38 0.56
N LEU A 217 3.85 -10.29 1.50
CA LEU A 217 5.04 -11.13 1.57
C LEU A 217 4.77 -12.51 2.15
N SER A 218 3.62 -12.72 2.78
CA SER A 218 3.27 -13.99 3.44
C SER A 218 3.14 -15.17 2.47
N GLY A 219 2.95 -14.93 1.17
CA GLY A 219 2.65 -15.98 0.19
C GLY A 219 1.28 -16.66 0.41
N ALA A 220 0.37 -16.00 1.12
CA ALA A 220 -0.99 -16.50 1.37
C ALA A 220 -1.77 -16.67 0.07
N ASN A 221 -2.63 -17.70 0.01
CA ASN A 221 -3.52 -17.97 -1.13
C ASN A 221 -5.02 -17.88 -0.79
N LEU A 222 -5.34 -17.62 0.46
CA LEU A 222 -6.66 -17.16 0.95
C LEU A 222 -6.45 -15.88 1.75
N LEU A 223 -7.04 -14.78 1.31
CA LEU A 223 -6.93 -13.49 1.99
C LEU A 223 -8.23 -13.18 2.72
N LEU A 224 -8.16 -12.99 4.02
CA LEU A 224 -9.23 -12.47 4.86
C LEU A 224 -8.89 -11.04 5.24
N MET A 225 -9.74 -10.08 4.89
CA MET A 225 -9.47 -8.66 5.11
C MET A 225 -10.61 -8.00 5.86
N ASP A 226 -10.34 -7.53 7.07
CA ASP A 226 -11.33 -6.84 7.90
C ASP A 226 -11.17 -5.33 7.72
N GLU A 227 -12.14 -4.71 7.04
CA GLU A 227 -12.22 -3.29 6.75
C GLU A 227 -10.89 -2.67 6.22
N PRO A 228 -10.24 -3.28 5.20
CA PRO A 228 -8.86 -2.98 4.82
C PRO A 228 -8.64 -1.55 4.32
N THR A 229 -9.71 -0.82 4.03
CA THR A 229 -9.61 0.54 3.48
C THR A 229 -9.73 1.64 4.53
N ASN A 230 -10.09 1.33 5.79
CA ASN A 230 -10.41 2.35 6.79
C ASN A 230 -9.22 3.22 7.20
N TYR A 231 -8.04 2.62 7.33
CA TYR A 231 -6.83 3.33 7.80
C TYR A 231 -5.83 3.63 6.68
N LEU A 232 -6.00 3.05 5.50
CA LEU A 232 -5.09 3.28 4.38
C LEU A 232 -5.27 4.70 3.81
N ASP A 233 -4.16 5.35 3.52
CA ASP A 233 -4.14 6.55 2.70
C ASP A 233 -4.52 6.23 1.24
N ILE A 234 -4.62 7.27 0.42
CA ILE A 234 -5.09 7.09 -0.96
C ILE A 234 -4.10 6.27 -1.78
N ASP A 235 -2.80 6.47 -1.56
CA ASP A 235 -1.75 5.79 -2.31
C ASP A 235 -1.69 4.31 -1.93
N SER A 236 -1.79 3.97 -0.64
CA SER A 236 -1.87 2.59 -0.15
C SER A 236 -3.16 1.88 -0.56
N LYS A 237 -4.29 2.60 -0.67
CA LYS A 237 -5.53 2.07 -1.25
C LYS A 237 -5.37 1.70 -2.73
N GLU A 238 -4.71 2.55 -3.52
CA GLU A 238 -4.43 2.23 -4.92
C GLU A 238 -3.51 0.99 -5.04
N ILE A 239 -2.50 0.86 -4.17
CA ILE A 239 -1.62 -0.32 -4.13
C ILE A 239 -2.42 -1.59 -3.82
N LEU A 240 -3.30 -1.55 -2.80
CA LEU A 240 -4.15 -2.67 -2.44
C LEU A 240 -5.11 -3.05 -3.57
N GLU A 241 -5.80 -2.06 -4.16
CA GLU A 241 -6.73 -2.29 -5.28
C GLU A 241 -6.01 -2.93 -6.48
N ASP A 242 -4.82 -2.45 -6.83
CA ASP A 242 -4.05 -2.99 -7.95
C ASP A 242 -3.53 -4.41 -7.64
N ALA A 243 -3.16 -4.69 -6.38
CA ALA A 243 -2.75 -6.01 -5.93
C ALA A 243 -3.88 -7.05 -5.97
N LEU A 244 -5.13 -6.62 -5.71
CA LEU A 244 -6.32 -7.49 -5.73
C LEU A 244 -6.90 -7.72 -7.13
N LYS A 245 -6.50 -6.93 -8.15
CA LYS A 245 -6.95 -7.10 -9.55
C LYS A 245 -6.19 -8.20 -10.30
N GLY A 246 -5.03 -8.57 -9.82
CA GLY A 246 -4.16 -9.60 -10.43
C GLY A 246 -4.49 -10.98 -9.98
#